data_21bab40d3766009ac895e8b9efe49034
#
_entry.id   21bab40d3766009ac895e8b9efe49034
#
_cell.length_a   1.000
_cell.length_b   1.000
_cell.length_c   1.000
_cell.angle_alpha   90.00
_cell.angle_beta   90.00
_cell.angle_gamma   90.00
#
_symmetry.space_group_name_H-M   'P 1'
#
loop_
_entity.id
_entity.type
_entity.pdbx_description
1 polymer ?
#
loop_
_entity_poly.entity_id
_entity_poly.type
_entity_poly.pdbx_seq_one_letter_code
_entity_poly.pdbx_strand_id
1 'polypeptide(L)'
;MALLNHSFSQGWADPNKLNNNSRQTAILLQQVRQKFAELLDVRADEIEFLGESDLGFELGIAGLLNTQSQMIYSAIDRQRVFAIAQSHEKNGNKVNCLPVDKNGVINLSTSTERDVLVWQVANGETGNVQANPKSQALIFADCTASGVDYLPEFKYHTALFDSKSWQGPAGLGLLIIKDAEKWRNPSPHNDFSRSLGTYSIPLAIASSVALEAYLSAT
;
A
#
# COMPACT_ATOMS: atom_id res chain seq x y z
N MET A 1 -20.44 -11.88 10.49
CA MET A 1 -20.96 -11.16 11.70
C MET A 1 -20.36 -11.71 12.99
N ALA A 2 -20.45 -13.01 13.30
CA ALA A 2 -19.88 -13.58 14.54
C ALA A 2 -18.37 -13.31 14.71
N LEU A 3 -17.56 -13.50 13.66
CA LEU A 3 -16.13 -13.23 13.68
C LEU A 3 -15.83 -11.75 13.96
N LEU A 4 -16.54 -10.83 13.32
CA LEU A 4 -16.33 -9.40 13.51
C LEU A 4 -16.64 -8.99 14.95
N ASN A 5 -17.74 -9.50 15.52
CA ASN A 5 -18.09 -9.26 16.92
C ASN A 5 -17.02 -9.82 17.88
N HIS A 6 -16.50 -11.01 17.60
CA HIS A 6 -15.40 -11.58 18.37
C HIS A 6 -14.13 -10.71 18.26
N SER A 7 -13.79 -10.26 17.05
CA SER A 7 -12.65 -9.38 16.84
C SER A 7 -12.75 -8.06 17.60
N PHE A 8 -13.93 -7.45 17.64
CA PHE A 8 -14.16 -6.23 18.44
C PHE A 8 -14.03 -6.48 19.94
N SER A 9 -14.41 -7.67 20.45
CA SER A 9 -14.24 -8.01 21.86
C SER A 9 -12.78 -8.22 22.27
N GLN A 10 -11.90 -8.56 21.36
CA GLN A 10 -10.49 -8.89 21.62
C GLN A 10 -9.51 -7.77 21.22
N GLY A 11 -9.81 -7.03 20.17
CA GLY A 11 -8.90 -6.08 19.54
C GLY A 11 -9.11 -4.61 19.91
N TRP A 12 -9.83 -4.29 20.99
CA TRP A 12 -10.15 -2.91 21.38
C TRP A 12 -9.03 -2.18 22.13
N ALA A 13 -8.12 -2.91 22.78
CA ALA A 13 -7.06 -2.30 23.58
C ALA A 13 -5.91 -1.78 22.71
N ASP A 14 -5.28 -0.68 23.15
CA ASP A 14 -4.08 -0.15 22.51
C ASP A 14 -2.90 -1.11 22.71
N PRO A 15 -2.32 -1.71 21.65
CA PRO A 15 -1.26 -2.70 21.75
C PRO A 15 0.06 -2.14 22.35
N ASN A 16 0.20 -0.81 22.40
CA ASN A 16 1.40 -0.14 22.92
C ASN A 16 1.36 0.13 24.43
N LYS A 17 0.27 -0.24 25.11
CA LYS A 17 0.14 -0.06 26.57
C LYS A 17 0.65 -1.28 27.34
N LEU A 18 1.10 -1.07 28.60
CA LEU A 18 1.66 -2.11 29.45
C LEU A 18 0.59 -2.69 30.40
N ASN A 19 -0.40 -3.39 29.85
CA ASN A 19 -1.40 -4.13 30.60
C ASN A 19 -1.78 -5.44 29.89
N ASN A 20 -2.52 -6.33 30.55
CA ASN A 20 -2.83 -7.66 30.02
C ASN A 20 -3.64 -7.60 28.72
N ASN A 21 -4.64 -6.72 28.62
CA ASN A 21 -5.46 -6.59 27.42
C ASN A 21 -4.65 -6.09 26.24
N SER A 22 -3.78 -5.10 26.47
CA SER A 22 -2.87 -4.56 25.46
C SER A 22 -1.87 -5.61 24.95
N ARG A 23 -1.35 -6.46 25.86
CA ARG A 23 -0.46 -7.56 25.49
C ARG A 23 -1.19 -8.58 24.60
N GLN A 24 -2.43 -8.94 24.94
CA GLN A 24 -3.23 -9.85 24.12
C GLN A 24 -3.50 -9.25 22.74
N THR A 25 -3.86 -7.97 22.67
CA THR A 25 -4.08 -7.26 21.41
C THR A 25 -2.80 -7.18 20.56
N ALA A 26 -1.63 -6.96 21.18
CA ALA A 26 -0.35 -6.97 20.48
C ALA A 26 -0.02 -8.35 19.86
N ILE A 27 -0.31 -9.44 20.59
CA ILE A 27 -0.15 -10.81 20.08
C ILE A 27 -1.10 -11.05 18.89
N LEU A 28 -2.37 -10.68 19.01
CA LEU A 28 -3.33 -10.80 17.92
C LEU A 28 -2.89 -10.02 16.67
N LEU A 29 -2.42 -8.79 16.85
CA LEU A 29 -1.93 -7.97 15.77
C LEU A 29 -0.74 -8.62 15.06
N GLN A 30 0.20 -9.20 15.81
CA GLN A 30 1.34 -9.92 15.25
C GLN A 30 0.90 -11.16 14.46
N GLN A 31 -0.07 -11.91 14.96
CA GLN A 31 -0.65 -13.07 14.26
C GLN A 31 -1.34 -12.66 12.95
N VAL A 32 -2.09 -11.56 12.97
CA VAL A 32 -2.73 -11.01 11.76
C VAL A 32 -1.69 -10.56 10.73
N ARG A 33 -0.63 -9.89 11.19
CA ARG A 33 0.50 -9.47 10.34
C ARG A 33 1.18 -10.67 9.69
N GLN A 34 1.45 -11.71 10.46
CA GLN A 34 2.03 -12.95 9.97
C GLN A 34 1.12 -13.63 8.94
N LYS A 35 -0.18 -13.67 9.20
CA LYS A 35 -1.15 -14.25 8.27
C LYS A 35 -1.19 -13.51 6.92
N PHE A 36 -1.21 -12.18 6.93
CA PHE A 36 -1.10 -11.40 5.68
C PHE A 36 0.23 -11.65 4.96
N ALA A 37 1.32 -11.77 5.71
CA ALA A 37 2.64 -12.05 5.17
C ALA A 37 2.67 -13.39 4.39
N GLU A 38 2.09 -14.43 4.96
CA GLU A 38 1.96 -15.76 4.34
C GLU A 38 1.06 -15.73 3.10
N LEU A 39 -0.10 -15.04 3.18
CA LEU A 39 -1.05 -14.97 2.08
C LEU A 39 -0.57 -14.12 0.89
N LEU A 40 0.29 -13.15 1.13
CA LEU A 40 0.82 -12.22 0.10
C LEU A 40 2.26 -12.55 -0.33
N ASP A 41 2.87 -13.59 0.23
CA ASP A 41 4.27 -13.98 0.00
C ASP A 41 5.25 -12.81 0.26
N VAL A 42 5.10 -12.18 1.42
CA VAL A 42 5.96 -11.08 1.90
C VAL A 42 6.41 -11.34 3.32
N ARG A 43 7.37 -10.57 3.84
CA ARG A 43 7.76 -10.67 5.25
C ARG A 43 6.80 -9.86 6.13
N ALA A 44 6.58 -10.33 7.35
CA ALA A 44 5.70 -9.64 8.31
C ALA A 44 6.19 -8.22 8.66
N ASP A 45 7.51 -7.99 8.65
CA ASP A 45 8.12 -6.68 8.92
C ASP A 45 8.04 -5.71 7.72
N GLU A 46 7.62 -6.19 6.54
CA GLU A 46 7.35 -5.37 5.36
C GLU A 46 5.94 -4.76 5.38
N ILE A 47 5.03 -5.25 6.23
CA ILE A 47 3.61 -4.86 6.22
C ILE A 47 3.36 -3.70 7.18
N GLU A 48 2.70 -2.64 6.70
CA GLU A 48 2.13 -1.58 7.51
C GLU A 48 0.61 -1.53 7.31
N PHE A 49 -0.14 -1.56 8.43
CA PHE A 49 -1.58 -1.38 8.41
C PHE A 49 -1.93 0.10 8.42
N LEU A 50 -2.92 0.47 7.63
CA LEU A 50 -3.40 1.83 7.49
C LEU A 50 -4.90 1.86 7.76
N GLY A 51 -5.38 2.85 8.51
CA GLY A 51 -6.80 3.10 8.70
C GLY A 51 -7.51 3.62 7.45
N GLU A 52 -6.72 4.02 6.44
CA GLU A 52 -7.22 4.58 5.20
C GLU A 52 -6.20 4.34 4.08
N SER A 53 -6.65 3.87 2.91
CA SER A 53 -5.76 3.58 1.76
C SER A 53 -5.10 4.83 1.20
N ASP A 54 -5.77 6.00 1.25
CA ASP A 54 -5.21 7.26 0.74
C ASP A 54 -3.92 7.68 1.44
N LEU A 55 -3.78 7.37 2.74
CA LEU A 55 -2.53 7.57 3.47
C LEU A 55 -1.39 6.70 2.89
N GLY A 56 -1.72 5.55 2.35
CA GLY A 56 -0.75 4.65 1.72
C GLY A 56 -0.12 5.22 0.46
N PHE A 57 -0.84 6.02 -0.32
CA PHE A 57 -0.25 6.75 -1.45
C PHE A 57 0.79 7.77 -0.96
N GLU A 58 0.46 8.53 0.08
CA GLU A 58 1.40 9.50 0.66
C GLU A 58 2.66 8.81 1.18
N LEU A 59 2.50 7.82 2.06
CA LEU A 59 3.63 7.11 2.66
C LEU A 59 4.43 6.33 1.63
N GLY A 60 3.76 5.62 0.73
CA GLY A 60 4.40 4.74 -0.25
C GLY A 60 5.17 5.50 -1.32
N ILE A 61 4.62 6.60 -1.83
CA ILE A 61 5.24 7.42 -2.88
C ILE A 61 6.25 8.40 -2.28
N ALA A 62 5.81 9.24 -1.32
CA ALA A 62 6.68 10.28 -0.77
C ALA A 62 7.85 9.67 0.02
N GLY A 63 7.69 8.47 0.57
CA GLY A 63 8.78 7.75 1.23
C GLY A 63 9.90 7.30 0.30
N LEU A 64 9.64 7.16 -1.00
CA LEU A 64 10.65 6.86 -2.02
C LEU A 64 11.26 8.13 -2.64
N LEU A 65 10.54 9.26 -2.61
CA LEU A 65 10.98 10.52 -3.19
C LEU A 65 12.08 11.18 -2.36
N ASN A 66 13.01 11.81 -3.07
CA ASN A 66 14.00 12.72 -2.50
C ASN A 66 14.12 13.99 -3.37
N THR A 67 14.91 14.97 -2.95
CA THR A 67 15.04 16.27 -3.63
C THR A 67 15.66 16.19 -5.03
N GLN A 68 16.14 15.03 -5.46
CA GLN A 68 16.73 14.83 -6.80
C GLN A 68 15.92 13.87 -7.65
N SER A 69 14.88 13.25 -7.08
CA SER A 69 14.01 12.31 -7.77
C SER A 69 13.08 13.02 -8.75
N GLN A 70 12.95 12.49 -9.95
CA GLN A 70 11.79 12.76 -10.79
C GLN A 70 10.66 11.82 -10.38
N MET A 71 9.46 12.34 -10.14
CA MET A 71 8.25 11.54 -9.98
C MET A 71 7.63 11.29 -11.35
N ILE A 72 7.47 10.01 -11.70
CA ILE A 72 6.86 9.56 -12.95
C ILE A 72 5.52 8.91 -12.62
N TYR A 73 4.46 9.36 -13.26
CA TYR A 73 3.11 8.87 -13.02
C TYR A 73 2.30 8.92 -14.33
N SER A 74 1.13 8.30 -14.37
CA SER A 74 0.30 8.21 -15.57
C SER A 74 -0.83 9.23 -15.60
N ALA A 75 -1.25 9.64 -16.79
CA ALA A 75 -2.42 10.50 -17.01
C ALA A 75 -3.75 9.87 -16.55
N ILE A 76 -3.78 8.59 -16.25
CA ILE A 76 -4.97 7.87 -15.73
C ILE A 76 -4.82 7.46 -14.26
N ASP A 77 -3.81 7.98 -13.55
CA ASP A 77 -3.64 7.72 -12.13
C ASP A 77 -4.74 8.38 -11.27
N ARG A 78 -4.78 7.99 -10.01
CA ARG A 78 -5.76 8.51 -9.06
C ARG A 78 -5.50 9.96 -8.73
N GLN A 79 -6.55 10.70 -8.35
CA GLN A 79 -6.47 12.10 -7.90
C GLN A 79 -5.42 12.32 -6.80
N ARG A 80 -5.25 11.33 -5.91
CA ARG A 80 -4.24 11.40 -4.85
C ARG A 80 -2.81 11.42 -5.41
N VAL A 81 -2.53 10.66 -6.45
CA VAL A 81 -1.23 10.66 -7.14
C VAL A 81 -0.96 12.01 -7.80
N PHE A 82 -1.97 12.62 -8.47
CA PHE A 82 -1.86 13.97 -9.02
C PHE A 82 -1.55 15.00 -7.93
N ALA A 83 -2.21 14.93 -6.78
CA ALA A 83 -1.99 15.86 -5.68
C ALA A 83 -0.55 15.74 -5.13
N ILE A 84 -0.01 14.53 -5.01
CA ILE A 84 1.38 14.29 -4.58
C ILE A 84 2.36 14.84 -5.64
N ALA A 85 2.11 14.59 -6.93
CA ALA A 85 2.93 15.09 -8.02
C ALA A 85 2.97 16.64 -8.02
N GLN A 86 1.81 17.29 -7.89
CA GLN A 86 1.73 18.75 -7.78
C GLN A 86 2.50 19.30 -6.57
N SER A 87 2.41 18.62 -5.42
CA SER A 87 3.15 19.01 -4.23
C SER A 87 4.66 18.88 -4.45
N HIS A 88 5.10 17.80 -5.09
CA HIS A 88 6.50 17.56 -5.42
C HIS A 88 7.04 18.63 -6.40
N GLU A 89 6.26 18.98 -7.42
CA GLU A 89 6.58 20.04 -8.39
C GLU A 89 6.66 21.42 -7.75
N LYS A 90 5.70 21.78 -6.89
CA LYS A 90 5.71 23.06 -6.15
C LYS A 90 6.95 23.22 -5.27
N ASN A 91 7.54 22.14 -4.81
CA ASN A 91 8.80 22.13 -4.07
C ASN A 91 10.04 22.22 -4.98
N GLY A 92 9.87 22.49 -6.28
CA GLY A 92 10.95 22.68 -7.26
C GLY A 92 11.50 21.38 -7.83
N ASN A 93 10.85 20.23 -7.61
CA ASN A 93 11.29 18.94 -8.11
C ASN A 93 10.66 18.60 -9.47
N LYS A 94 11.23 17.63 -10.17
CA LYS A 94 10.75 17.23 -11.49
C LYS A 94 9.59 16.24 -11.40
N VAL A 95 8.60 16.41 -12.26
CA VAL A 95 7.52 15.46 -12.48
C VAL A 95 7.41 15.11 -13.96
N ASN A 96 6.95 13.93 -14.28
CA ASN A 96 6.69 13.47 -15.65
C ASN A 96 5.37 12.68 -15.68
N CYS A 97 4.37 13.25 -16.35
CA CYS A 97 3.09 12.59 -16.56
C CYS A 97 3.13 11.79 -17.86
N LEU A 98 3.08 10.46 -17.76
CA LEU A 98 3.10 9.57 -18.90
C LEU A 98 1.73 9.57 -19.62
N PRO A 99 1.73 9.72 -20.94
CA PRO A 99 0.51 9.59 -21.71
C PRO A 99 0.09 8.12 -21.79
N VAL A 100 -1.20 7.91 -22.04
CA VAL A 100 -1.78 6.60 -22.38
C VAL A 100 -2.23 6.58 -23.82
N ASP A 101 -2.30 5.39 -24.40
CA ASP A 101 -2.89 5.20 -25.71
C ASP A 101 -4.43 5.22 -25.65
N LYS A 102 -5.09 5.04 -26.79
CA LYS A 102 -6.55 5.00 -26.90
C LYS A 102 -7.22 3.84 -26.13
N ASN A 103 -6.44 2.84 -25.74
CA ASN A 103 -6.90 1.69 -24.96
C ASN A 103 -6.56 1.86 -23.46
N GLY A 104 -5.99 3.00 -23.05
CA GLY A 104 -5.60 3.24 -21.66
C GLY A 104 -4.31 2.52 -21.25
N VAL A 105 -3.48 2.08 -22.20
CA VAL A 105 -2.18 1.47 -21.93
C VAL A 105 -1.15 2.57 -21.73
N ILE A 106 -0.39 2.46 -20.64
CA ILE A 106 0.64 3.46 -20.28
C ILE A 106 1.85 3.32 -21.22
N ASN A 107 2.25 4.44 -21.83
CA ASN A 107 3.46 4.52 -22.65
C ASN A 107 4.65 4.88 -21.75
N LEU A 108 5.35 3.86 -21.25
CA LEU A 108 6.49 4.05 -20.35
C LEU A 108 7.68 4.68 -21.09
N SER A 109 8.18 5.81 -20.58
CA SER A 109 9.43 6.42 -21.01
C SER A 109 10.64 5.85 -20.28
N THR A 110 11.84 6.22 -20.70
CA THR A 110 13.09 5.88 -20.00
C THR A 110 13.10 6.49 -18.61
N SER A 111 13.60 5.72 -17.65
CA SER A 111 13.72 6.10 -16.23
C SER A 111 15.11 5.70 -15.70
N THR A 112 15.53 6.34 -14.63
CA THR A 112 16.79 6.06 -13.93
C THR A 112 16.52 5.50 -12.54
N GLU A 113 17.54 4.93 -11.90
CA GLU A 113 17.46 4.40 -10.53
C GLU A 113 17.15 5.46 -9.45
N ARG A 114 17.24 6.75 -9.81
CA ARG A 114 16.91 7.87 -8.92
C ARG A 114 15.46 8.32 -9.03
N ASP A 115 14.78 7.92 -10.09
CA ASP A 115 13.41 8.29 -10.34
C ASP A 115 12.45 7.42 -9.51
N VAL A 116 11.25 7.93 -9.25
CA VAL A 116 10.17 7.19 -8.61
C VAL A 116 9.03 7.03 -9.61
N LEU A 117 8.74 5.79 -9.98
CA LEU A 117 7.64 5.43 -10.87
C LEU A 117 6.44 4.99 -10.03
N VAL A 118 5.34 5.69 -10.17
CA VAL A 118 4.02 5.25 -9.71
C VAL A 118 3.42 4.35 -10.78
N TRP A 119 3.16 3.09 -10.45
CA TRP A 119 2.64 2.12 -11.40
C TRP A 119 1.33 1.53 -10.92
N GLN A 120 0.26 1.92 -11.58
CA GLN A 120 -1.07 1.37 -11.34
C GLN A 120 -1.16 0.00 -12.01
N VAL A 121 -1.26 -1.08 -11.23
CA VAL A 121 -1.31 -2.46 -11.74
C VAL A 121 -2.60 -2.69 -12.54
N ALA A 122 -3.72 -2.21 -12.00
CA ALA A 122 -4.99 -2.18 -12.72
C ALA A 122 -5.72 -0.86 -12.48
N ASN A 123 -6.36 -0.34 -13.52
CA ASN A 123 -7.19 0.85 -13.41
C ASN A 123 -8.64 0.47 -13.10
N GLY A 124 -9.14 0.89 -11.94
CA GLY A 124 -10.49 0.53 -11.48
C GLY A 124 -11.65 1.18 -12.25
N GLU A 125 -11.37 2.22 -13.06
CA GLU A 125 -12.40 2.90 -13.87
C GLU A 125 -12.50 2.32 -15.26
N THR A 126 -11.35 1.96 -15.87
CA THR A 126 -11.31 1.44 -17.24
C THR A 126 -11.25 -0.08 -17.30
N GLY A 127 -10.92 -0.75 -16.19
CA GLY A 127 -10.69 -2.20 -16.13
C GLY A 127 -9.37 -2.67 -16.75
N ASN A 128 -8.51 -1.74 -17.19
CA ASN A 128 -7.24 -2.10 -17.81
C ASN A 128 -6.24 -2.62 -16.80
N VAL A 129 -5.64 -3.77 -17.09
CA VAL A 129 -4.46 -4.29 -16.39
C VAL A 129 -3.23 -3.89 -17.20
N GLN A 130 -2.29 -3.22 -16.55
CA GLN A 130 -1.06 -2.76 -17.19
C GLN A 130 -0.02 -3.89 -17.23
N ALA A 131 0.77 -3.92 -18.32
CA ALA A 131 1.90 -4.84 -18.41
C ALA A 131 2.98 -4.51 -17.37
N ASN A 132 3.83 -5.47 -17.02
CA ASN A 132 4.93 -5.26 -16.09
C ASN A 132 5.87 -4.15 -16.60
N PRO A 133 6.16 -3.12 -15.80
CA PRO A 133 7.00 -2.00 -16.22
C PRO A 133 8.45 -2.44 -16.38
N LYS A 134 9.05 -2.15 -17.54
CA LYS A 134 10.50 -2.32 -17.77
C LYS A 134 11.20 -1.03 -17.34
N SER A 135 11.45 -0.87 -16.04
CA SER A 135 11.97 0.34 -15.43
C SER A 135 13.12 0.05 -14.47
N GLN A 136 14.07 0.97 -14.37
CA GLN A 136 15.12 0.98 -13.36
C GLN A 136 14.74 1.84 -12.14
N ALA A 137 13.66 2.60 -12.22
CA ALA A 137 13.19 3.49 -11.16
C ALA A 137 12.81 2.73 -9.88
N LEU A 138 12.75 3.46 -8.77
CA LEU A 138 12.07 2.99 -7.57
C LEU A 138 10.56 2.92 -7.87
N ILE A 139 9.93 1.77 -7.64
CA ILE A 139 8.54 1.56 -8.05
C ILE A 139 7.62 1.51 -6.83
N PHE A 140 6.61 2.38 -6.82
CA PHE A 140 5.39 2.23 -6.04
C PHE A 140 4.35 1.52 -6.90
N ALA A 141 3.87 0.35 -6.46
CA ALA A 141 2.82 -0.41 -7.13
C ALA A 141 1.45 -0.10 -6.49
N ASP A 142 0.55 0.51 -7.26
CA ASP A 142 -0.86 0.66 -6.86
C ASP A 142 -1.63 -0.62 -7.19
N CYS A 143 -1.87 -1.44 -6.15
CA CYS A 143 -2.66 -2.66 -6.20
C CYS A 143 -4.07 -2.46 -5.60
N THR A 144 -4.53 -1.23 -5.39
CA THR A 144 -5.81 -0.97 -4.72
C THR A 144 -7.02 -1.39 -5.55
N ALA A 145 -6.88 -1.47 -6.87
CA ALA A 145 -7.93 -1.97 -7.78
C ALA A 145 -7.69 -3.42 -8.21
N SER A 146 -6.43 -3.82 -8.45
CA SER A 146 -6.10 -5.20 -8.83
C SER A 146 -6.24 -6.18 -7.66
N GLY A 147 -6.05 -5.71 -6.44
CA GLY A 147 -6.02 -6.56 -5.26
C GLY A 147 -4.98 -7.67 -5.41
N VAL A 148 -5.41 -8.88 -5.09
CA VAL A 148 -4.60 -10.10 -5.17
C VAL A 148 -4.79 -10.87 -6.48
N ASP A 149 -5.75 -10.47 -7.33
CA ASP A 149 -6.00 -11.12 -8.63
C ASP A 149 -4.86 -10.88 -9.62
N TYR A 150 -4.17 -9.74 -9.49
CA TYR A 150 -3.01 -9.38 -10.29
C TYR A 150 -1.91 -8.87 -9.37
N LEU A 151 -1.20 -9.78 -8.72
CA LEU A 151 -0.02 -9.43 -7.91
C LEU A 151 1.13 -8.97 -8.83
N PRO A 152 1.92 -7.97 -8.40
CA PRO A 152 3.07 -7.52 -9.18
C PRO A 152 4.13 -8.62 -9.33
N GLU A 153 4.35 -9.09 -10.56
CA GLU A 153 5.42 -10.03 -10.91
C GLU A 153 6.76 -9.32 -11.23
N PHE A 154 6.82 -8.01 -10.99
CA PHE A 154 7.99 -7.17 -11.19
C PHE A 154 8.56 -6.69 -9.85
N LYS A 155 9.81 -6.26 -9.85
CA LYS A 155 10.43 -5.68 -8.67
C LYS A 155 9.76 -4.35 -8.34
N TYR A 156 9.20 -4.25 -7.15
CA TYR A 156 8.68 -3.01 -6.57
C TYR A 156 9.35 -2.72 -5.22
N HIS A 157 9.31 -1.47 -4.77
CA HIS A 157 9.91 -1.02 -3.51
C HIS A 157 8.84 -0.81 -2.44
N THR A 158 7.68 -0.30 -2.87
CA THR A 158 6.47 -0.21 -2.05
C THR A 158 5.25 -0.64 -2.87
N ALA A 159 4.25 -1.24 -2.22
CA ALA A 159 2.98 -1.59 -2.85
C ALA A 159 1.82 -1.30 -1.90
N LEU A 160 0.72 -0.82 -2.45
CA LEU A 160 -0.48 -0.48 -1.69
C LEU A 160 -1.67 -1.35 -2.10
N PHE A 161 -2.32 -1.94 -1.10
CA PHE A 161 -3.53 -2.73 -1.25
C PHE A 161 -4.68 -2.12 -0.45
N ASP A 162 -5.91 -2.33 -0.91
CA ASP A 162 -7.15 -1.96 -0.21
C ASP A 162 -7.93 -3.23 0.12
N SER A 163 -8.34 -3.38 1.38
CA SER A 163 -9.10 -4.54 1.87
C SER A 163 -10.35 -4.84 1.05
N LYS A 164 -10.99 -3.83 0.46
CA LYS A 164 -12.17 -3.99 -0.38
C LYS A 164 -11.91 -4.84 -1.63
N SER A 165 -10.68 -4.87 -2.14
CA SER A 165 -10.34 -5.61 -3.36
C SER A 165 -10.44 -7.14 -3.23
N TRP A 166 -10.42 -7.66 -2.00
CA TRP A 166 -10.71 -9.08 -1.70
C TRP A 166 -11.97 -9.24 -0.83
N GLN A 167 -12.96 -8.35 -1.01
CA GLN A 167 -14.24 -8.37 -0.28
C GLN A 167 -14.10 -8.24 1.24
N GLY A 168 -12.99 -7.74 1.72
CA GLY A 168 -12.76 -7.41 3.12
C GLY A 168 -13.47 -6.12 3.55
N PRO A 169 -13.45 -5.80 4.85
CA PRO A 169 -14.09 -4.59 5.36
C PRO A 169 -13.40 -3.34 4.83
N ALA A 170 -14.18 -2.29 4.53
CA ALA A 170 -13.66 -0.96 4.25
C ALA A 170 -12.95 -0.37 5.49
N GLY A 171 -12.03 0.56 5.27
CA GLY A 171 -11.29 1.23 6.36
C GLY A 171 -10.03 0.46 6.79
N LEU A 172 -9.48 -0.37 5.90
CA LEU A 172 -8.17 -0.96 6.07
C LEU A 172 -7.39 -0.93 4.74
N GLY A 173 -6.23 -0.31 4.77
CA GLY A 173 -5.20 -0.42 3.74
C GLY A 173 -4.00 -1.21 4.23
N LEU A 174 -3.26 -1.79 3.30
CA LEU A 174 -1.99 -2.48 3.53
C LEU A 174 -0.92 -1.82 2.66
N LEU A 175 0.09 -1.24 3.30
CA LEU A 175 1.29 -0.76 2.61
C LEU A 175 2.40 -1.79 2.83
N ILE A 176 2.91 -2.35 1.73
CA ILE A 176 4.08 -3.23 1.73
C ILE A 176 5.30 -2.37 1.44
N ILE A 177 6.33 -2.47 2.29
CA ILE A 177 7.62 -1.78 2.14
C ILE A 177 8.69 -2.85 1.98
N LYS A 178 8.98 -3.21 0.72
CA LYS A 178 9.95 -4.29 0.37
C LYS A 178 11.39 -3.88 0.63
N ASP A 179 11.71 -2.61 0.42
CA ASP A 179 13.07 -2.08 0.51
C ASP A 179 13.11 -0.93 1.52
N ALA A 180 13.30 -1.28 2.80
CA ALA A 180 13.36 -0.31 3.89
C ALA A 180 14.59 0.61 3.81
N GLU A 181 15.63 0.26 3.06
CA GLU A 181 16.81 1.12 2.87
C GLU A 181 16.53 2.24 1.87
N LYS A 182 15.64 1.99 0.91
CA LYS A 182 15.23 2.96 -0.10
C LYS A 182 14.04 3.82 0.32
N TRP A 183 13.28 3.36 1.33
CA TRP A 183 12.11 4.06 1.83
C TRP A 183 12.43 4.81 3.12
N ARG A 184 12.02 6.09 3.18
CA ARG A 184 12.11 6.93 4.38
C ARG A 184 10.73 7.43 4.74
N ASN A 185 10.36 7.33 6.00
CA ASN A 185 9.06 7.85 6.44
C ASN A 185 8.96 9.35 6.15
N PRO A 186 8.03 9.80 5.29
CA PRO A 186 7.90 11.21 4.93
C PRO A 186 7.25 12.05 6.03
N SER A 187 6.61 11.41 7.01
CA SER A 187 5.91 12.07 8.10
C SER A 187 6.74 12.05 9.39
N PRO A 188 6.59 13.04 10.28
CA PRO A 188 7.15 12.97 11.61
C PRO A 188 6.68 11.68 12.32
N HIS A 189 7.59 10.88 12.82
CA HIS A 189 7.31 9.60 13.45
C HIS A 189 8.25 9.37 14.63
N ASN A 190 7.89 8.42 15.48
CA ASN A 190 8.81 7.84 16.45
C ASN A 190 9.36 6.51 15.89
N ASP A 191 10.43 5.99 16.48
CA ASP A 191 11.15 4.81 15.98
C ASP A 191 10.34 3.51 15.96
N PHE A 192 9.13 3.52 16.50
CA PHE A 192 8.30 2.32 16.66
C PHE A 192 7.14 2.21 15.66
N SER A 193 6.85 3.26 14.89
CA SER A 193 5.72 3.27 13.96
C SER A 193 6.07 3.94 12.65
N ARG A 194 5.87 3.24 11.54
CA ARG A 194 6.05 3.78 10.18
C ARG A 194 4.82 4.51 9.68
N SER A 195 3.64 4.22 10.23
CA SER A 195 2.39 4.90 9.89
C SER A 195 1.95 5.84 11.01
N LEU A 196 1.43 7.00 10.62
CA LEU A 196 0.77 7.91 11.55
C LEU A 196 -0.68 7.50 11.74
N GLY A 197 -1.16 7.69 12.96
CA GLY A 197 -2.56 7.46 13.30
C GLY A 197 -2.86 6.03 13.75
N THR A 198 -4.14 5.78 13.93
CA THR A 198 -4.66 4.50 14.39
C THR A 198 -5.37 3.78 13.25
N TYR A 199 -5.27 2.49 13.25
CA TYR A 199 -6.09 1.61 12.43
C TYR A 199 -6.89 0.66 13.32
N SER A 200 -7.96 0.11 12.78
CA SER A 200 -8.82 -0.80 13.52
C SER A 200 -8.23 -2.22 13.49
N ILE A 201 -7.72 -2.69 14.62
CA ILE A 201 -7.23 -4.07 14.75
C ILE A 201 -8.36 -5.09 14.48
N PRO A 202 -9.60 -4.91 14.95
CA PRO A 202 -10.71 -5.76 14.55
C PRO A 202 -10.95 -5.84 13.04
N LEU A 203 -10.81 -4.72 12.32
CA LEU A 203 -10.93 -4.72 10.86
C LEU A 203 -9.74 -5.46 10.20
N ALA A 204 -8.53 -5.33 10.75
CA ALA A 204 -7.37 -6.07 10.25
C ALA A 204 -7.55 -7.59 10.41
N ILE A 205 -8.05 -8.03 11.56
CA ILE A 205 -8.41 -9.44 11.80
C ILE A 205 -9.47 -9.92 10.79
N ALA A 206 -10.57 -9.17 10.64
CA ALA A 206 -11.63 -9.52 9.70
C ALA A 206 -11.17 -9.55 8.25
N SER A 207 -10.32 -8.59 7.87
CA SER A 207 -9.74 -8.51 6.53
C SER A 207 -8.81 -9.67 6.21
N SER A 208 -8.00 -10.14 7.18
CA SER A 208 -7.11 -11.29 6.97
C SER A 208 -7.88 -12.58 6.72
N VAL A 209 -9.03 -12.74 7.38
CA VAL A 209 -9.93 -13.89 7.15
C VAL A 209 -10.66 -13.78 5.81
N ALA A 210 -11.07 -12.56 5.44
CA ALA A 210 -11.66 -12.32 4.12
C ALA A 210 -10.67 -12.64 2.99
N LEU A 211 -9.40 -12.21 3.12
CA LEU A 211 -8.36 -12.52 2.15
C LEU A 211 -8.12 -14.03 2.01
N GLU A 212 -8.02 -14.75 3.12
CA GLU A 212 -7.87 -16.22 3.09
C GLU A 212 -9.05 -16.91 2.40
N ALA A 213 -10.27 -16.48 2.72
CA ALA A 213 -11.48 -17.01 2.09
C ALA A 213 -11.52 -16.69 0.60
N TYR A 214 -11.13 -15.48 0.21
CA TYR A 214 -11.06 -15.04 -1.18
C TYR A 214 -10.09 -15.90 -2.00
N LEU A 215 -8.85 -16.07 -1.50
CA LEU A 215 -7.83 -16.90 -2.15
C LEU A 215 -8.19 -18.39 -2.20
N SER A 216 -9.01 -18.87 -1.26
CA SER A 216 -9.47 -20.26 -1.26
C SER A 216 -10.64 -20.51 -2.22
N ALA A 217 -11.31 -19.46 -2.69
CA ALA A 217 -12.47 -19.54 -3.59
C ALA A 217 -12.09 -19.33 -5.07
N THR A 218 -10.88 -18.81 -5.32
CA THR A 218 -10.29 -18.61 -6.65
C THR A 218 -9.38 -19.77 -7.02
#